data_2518f7054ea1261144537f1d99cf4fb6
#
_entry.id   2518f7054ea1261144537f1d99cf4fb6
#
_cell.length_a   1.000
_cell.length_b   1.000
_cell.length_c   1.000
_cell.angle_alpha   90.00
_cell.angle_beta   90.00
_cell.angle_gamma   90.00
#
_symmetry.space_group_name_H-M   'P 1'
#
loop_
_entity.id
_entity.type
_entity.pdbx_description
1 polymer ?
#
loop_
_entity_poly.entity_id
_entity_poly.type
_entity_poly.pdbx_seq_one_letter_code
_entity_poly.pdbx_strand_id
1 'polypeptide(L)'
;MSILGTVIVGIVILLGVIGAVVQVWPSAPLVGGAILVWAWMTGTTSAWIIFAVAALVLILGTVLKYVIPARGMNKAGIPQSTLVWGAAGGVVGWFIGLPLGLVLGMVAAIFIVEYLRSRDTATAWASTLQALKAFGWTIAIELIAALTSATAWGIGV
;
A
#
# COMPACT_ATOMS: atom_id res chain seq x y z
N MET A 1 -7.72 -18.24 -22.76
CA MET A 1 -7.84 -16.76 -22.90
C MET A 1 -7.13 -16.31 -24.16
N SER A 2 -7.68 -15.31 -24.87
CA SER A 2 -7.05 -14.77 -26.06
C SER A 2 -5.79 -13.96 -25.73
N ILE A 3 -4.92 -13.75 -26.73
CA ILE A 3 -3.72 -12.92 -26.57
C ILE A 3 -4.10 -11.52 -26.10
N LEU A 4 -5.14 -10.95 -26.70
CA LEU A 4 -5.64 -9.63 -26.30
C LEU A 4 -6.07 -9.60 -24.83
N GLY A 5 -6.82 -10.61 -24.39
CA GLY A 5 -7.24 -10.74 -22.98
C GLY A 5 -6.05 -10.84 -22.04
N THR A 6 -5.03 -11.62 -22.37
CA THR A 6 -3.81 -11.75 -21.59
C THR A 6 -3.06 -10.42 -21.49
N VAL A 7 -2.96 -9.68 -22.59
CA VAL A 7 -2.34 -8.35 -22.60
C VAL A 7 -3.11 -7.37 -21.71
N ILE A 8 -4.43 -7.37 -21.76
CA ILE A 8 -5.27 -6.51 -20.91
C ILE A 8 -5.04 -6.83 -19.42
N VAL A 9 -5.04 -8.11 -19.06
CA VAL A 9 -4.75 -8.53 -17.69
C VAL A 9 -3.37 -8.06 -17.26
N GLY A 10 -2.37 -8.22 -18.09
CA GLY A 10 -1.01 -7.75 -17.82
C GLY A 10 -0.93 -6.24 -17.59
N ILE A 11 -1.66 -5.47 -18.37
CA ILE A 11 -1.73 -4.00 -18.20
C ILE A 11 -2.39 -3.64 -16.86
N VAL A 12 -3.48 -4.30 -16.48
CA VAL A 12 -4.15 -4.05 -15.21
C VAL A 12 -3.25 -4.43 -14.03
N ILE A 13 -2.52 -5.53 -14.12
CA ILE A 13 -1.52 -5.92 -13.10
C ILE A 13 -0.42 -4.86 -12.99
N LEU A 14 0.09 -4.38 -14.12
CA LEU A 14 1.10 -3.32 -14.13
C LEU A 14 0.59 -2.04 -13.47
N LEU A 15 -0.65 -1.64 -13.77
CA LEU A 15 -1.29 -0.49 -13.11
C LEU A 15 -1.43 -0.71 -11.61
N GLY A 16 -1.74 -1.94 -11.18
CA GLY A 16 -1.78 -2.29 -9.77
C GLY A 16 -0.42 -2.16 -9.09
N VAL A 17 0.65 -2.64 -9.73
CA VAL A 17 2.03 -2.50 -9.23
C VAL A 17 2.44 -1.03 -9.13
N ILE A 18 2.12 -0.23 -10.13
CA ILE A 18 2.36 1.22 -10.11
C ILE A 18 1.57 1.86 -8.96
N GLY A 19 0.32 1.43 -8.74
CA GLY A 19 -0.51 1.90 -7.64
C GLY A 19 0.09 1.64 -6.26
N ALA A 20 0.85 0.56 -6.09
CA ALA A 20 1.55 0.25 -4.85
C ALA A 20 2.61 1.31 -4.50
N VAL A 21 3.25 1.89 -5.51
CA VAL A 21 4.27 2.94 -5.33
C VAL A 21 3.62 4.31 -5.20
N VAL A 22 2.71 4.64 -6.11
CA VAL A 22 2.10 5.97 -6.21
C VAL A 22 1.02 6.21 -5.15
N GLN A 23 0.41 5.15 -4.62
CA GLN A 23 -0.64 5.20 -3.58
C GLN A 23 -1.90 5.99 -4.01
N VAL A 24 -2.17 6.06 -5.31
CA VAL A 24 -3.38 6.70 -5.84
C VAL A 24 -4.58 5.75 -5.78
N TRP A 25 -4.32 4.47 -6.04
CA TRP A 25 -5.34 3.43 -5.99
C TRP A 25 -4.81 2.17 -5.30
N PRO A 26 -5.69 1.33 -4.74
CA PRO A 26 -5.26 0.11 -4.07
C PRO A 26 -4.72 -0.91 -5.08
N SER A 27 -3.52 -1.44 -4.83
CA SER A 27 -2.89 -2.43 -5.70
C SER A 27 -3.50 -3.83 -5.55
N ALA A 28 -3.80 -4.25 -4.33
CA ALA A 28 -4.27 -5.61 -4.06
C ALA A 28 -5.58 -5.97 -4.81
N PRO A 29 -6.64 -5.15 -4.79
CA PRO A 29 -7.84 -5.43 -5.58
C PRO A 29 -7.60 -5.45 -7.08
N LEU A 30 -6.74 -4.56 -7.60
CA LEU A 30 -6.43 -4.51 -9.03
C LEU A 30 -5.66 -5.74 -9.48
N VAL A 31 -4.57 -6.06 -8.80
CA VAL A 31 -3.74 -7.24 -9.13
C VAL A 31 -4.53 -8.53 -8.90
N GLY A 32 -5.18 -8.65 -7.74
CA GLY A 32 -5.97 -9.83 -7.41
C GLY A 32 -7.16 -10.02 -8.34
N GLY A 33 -7.88 -8.96 -8.65
CA GLY A 33 -9.01 -8.99 -9.57
C GLY A 33 -8.60 -9.36 -10.99
N ALA A 34 -7.49 -8.82 -11.47
CA ALA A 34 -6.95 -9.14 -12.79
C ALA A 34 -6.56 -10.62 -12.90
N ILE A 35 -5.88 -11.15 -11.88
CA ILE A 35 -5.49 -12.57 -11.86
C ILE A 35 -6.71 -13.47 -11.71
N LEU A 36 -7.73 -13.06 -10.94
CA LEU A 36 -8.99 -13.78 -10.84
C LEU A 36 -9.68 -13.92 -12.20
N VAL A 37 -9.81 -12.82 -12.93
CA VAL A 37 -10.41 -12.82 -14.27
C VAL A 37 -9.62 -13.73 -15.22
N TRP A 38 -8.30 -13.63 -15.18
CA TRP A 38 -7.45 -14.50 -15.97
C TRP A 38 -7.65 -16.00 -15.62
N ALA A 39 -7.66 -16.34 -14.34
CA ALA A 39 -7.85 -17.71 -13.89
C ALA A 39 -9.22 -18.25 -14.31
N TRP A 40 -10.26 -17.42 -14.17
CA TRP A 40 -11.62 -17.76 -14.59
C TRP A 40 -11.71 -18.05 -16.09
N MET A 41 -11.15 -17.17 -16.91
CA MET A 41 -11.22 -17.31 -18.37
C MET A 41 -10.30 -18.42 -18.89
N THR A 42 -9.20 -18.69 -18.22
CA THR A 42 -8.28 -19.78 -18.58
C THR A 42 -8.85 -21.14 -18.18
N GLY A 43 -9.50 -21.23 -17.04
CA GLY A 43 -10.26 -22.40 -16.58
C GLY A 43 -9.43 -23.64 -16.23
N THR A 44 -8.09 -23.52 -16.19
CA THR A 44 -7.21 -24.64 -15.85
C THR A 44 -6.96 -24.72 -14.36
N THR A 45 -6.63 -25.92 -13.86
CA THR A 45 -6.27 -26.11 -12.44
C THR A 45 -5.04 -25.30 -12.08
N SER A 46 -4.04 -25.24 -12.96
CA SER A 46 -2.82 -24.44 -12.72
C SER A 46 -3.13 -22.95 -12.60
N ALA A 47 -4.04 -22.40 -13.40
CA ALA A 47 -4.45 -21.00 -13.32
C ALA A 47 -5.12 -20.70 -11.97
N TRP A 48 -5.97 -21.58 -11.48
CA TRP A 48 -6.58 -21.41 -10.16
C TRP A 48 -5.60 -21.55 -9.01
N ILE A 49 -4.59 -22.42 -9.12
CA ILE A 49 -3.50 -22.52 -8.14
C ILE A 49 -2.71 -21.21 -8.09
N ILE A 50 -2.38 -20.62 -9.23
CA ILE A 50 -1.68 -19.33 -9.32
C ILE A 50 -2.51 -18.22 -8.68
N PHE A 51 -3.82 -18.19 -8.97
CA PHE A 51 -4.71 -17.23 -8.31
C PHE A 51 -4.74 -17.44 -6.79
N ALA A 52 -4.81 -18.67 -6.30
CA ALA A 52 -4.82 -18.95 -4.87
C ALA A 52 -3.54 -18.48 -4.19
N VAL A 53 -2.37 -18.71 -4.80
CA VAL A 53 -1.07 -18.24 -4.30
C VAL A 53 -1.04 -16.71 -4.29
N ALA A 54 -1.45 -16.07 -5.39
CA ALA A 54 -1.48 -14.61 -5.48
C ALA A 54 -2.44 -14.00 -4.46
N ALA A 55 -3.63 -14.57 -4.29
CA ALA A 55 -4.61 -14.11 -3.31
C ALA A 55 -4.05 -14.22 -1.88
N LEU A 56 -3.39 -15.32 -1.55
CA LEU A 56 -2.76 -15.50 -0.24
C LEU A 56 -1.67 -14.46 0.01
N VAL A 57 -0.79 -14.23 -0.97
CA VAL A 57 0.27 -13.22 -0.88
C VAL A 57 -0.31 -11.82 -0.72
N LEU A 58 -1.34 -11.47 -1.47
CA LEU A 58 -1.98 -10.15 -1.41
C LEU A 58 -2.71 -9.94 -0.08
N ILE A 59 -3.37 -10.97 0.45
CA ILE A 59 -4.03 -10.91 1.77
C ILE A 59 -3.00 -10.74 2.87
N LEU A 60 -1.93 -11.54 2.87
CA LEU A 60 -0.84 -11.40 3.84
C LEU A 60 -0.18 -10.03 3.76
N GLY A 61 0.10 -9.54 2.56
CA GLY A 61 0.65 -8.21 2.34
C GLY A 61 -0.26 -7.11 2.87
N THR A 62 -1.56 -7.23 2.66
CA THR A 62 -2.55 -6.27 3.17
C THR A 62 -2.58 -6.25 4.69
N VAL A 63 -2.54 -7.41 5.34
CA VAL A 63 -2.47 -7.48 6.81
C VAL A 63 -1.16 -6.88 7.32
N LEU A 64 -0.03 -7.25 6.73
CA LEU A 64 1.29 -6.81 7.18
C LEU A 64 1.50 -5.31 6.97
N LYS A 65 0.98 -4.72 5.90
CA LYS A 65 1.13 -3.27 5.66
C LYS A 65 0.40 -2.40 6.68
N TYR A 66 -0.56 -2.94 7.41
CA TYR A 66 -1.21 -2.26 8.53
C TYR A 66 -0.58 -2.62 9.87
N VAL A 67 -0.22 -3.88 10.07
CA VAL A 67 0.29 -4.37 11.37
C VAL A 67 1.71 -3.88 11.65
N ILE A 68 2.62 -3.98 10.69
CA ILE A 68 4.04 -3.62 10.90
C ILE A 68 4.21 -2.12 11.17
N PRO A 69 3.63 -1.20 10.34
CA PRO A 69 3.72 0.23 10.64
C PRO A 69 3.06 0.61 11.95
N ALA A 70 1.90 0.05 12.27
CA ALA A 70 1.19 0.33 13.52
C ALA A 70 2.02 -0.07 14.74
N ARG A 71 2.68 -1.22 14.71
CA ARG A 71 3.59 -1.65 15.79
C ARG A 71 4.78 -0.71 15.94
N GLY A 72 5.37 -0.26 14.84
CA GLY A 72 6.46 0.71 14.86
C GLY A 72 6.07 2.03 15.50
N MET A 73 4.89 2.54 15.17
CA MET A 73 4.35 3.77 15.75
C MET A 73 4.05 3.60 17.24
N ASN A 74 3.46 2.47 17.65
CA ASN A 74 3.20 2.17 19.06
C ASN A 74 4.49 2.06 19.87
N LYS A 75 5.51 1.40 19.36
CA LYS A 75 6.83 1.31 20.01
C LYS A 75 7.52 2.65 20.15
N ALA A 76 7.31 3.56 19.21
CA ALA A 76 7.83 4.93 19.27
C ALA A 76 7.09 5.81 20.30
N GLY A 77 5.99 5.31 20.88
CA GLY A 77 5.22 6.05 21.86
C GLY A 77 4.37 7.17 21.28
N ILE A 78 4.04 7.12 20.01
CA ILE A 78 3.22 8.13 19.34
C ILE A 78 1.75 7.93 19.74
N PRO A 79 1.08 8.95 20.29
CA PRO A 79 -0.32 8.84 20.70
C PRO A 79 -1.26 8.55 19.54
N GLN A 80 -2.33 7.82 19.81
CA GLN A 80 -3.38 7.54 18.84
C GLN A 80 -3.99 8.81 18.22
N SER A 81 -4.14 9.87 19.03
CA SER A 81 -4.64 11.17 18.56
C SER A 81 -3.75 11.78 17.49
N THR A 82 -2.43 11.68 17.62
CA THR A 82 -1.48 12.15 16.62
C THR A 82 -1.65 11.38 15.31
N LEU A 83 -1.86 10.07 15.36
CA LEU A 83 -2.10 9.24 14.18
C LEU A 83 -3.39 9.63 13.47
N VAL A 84 -4.45 9.92 14.22
CA VAL A 84 -5.74 10.38 13.67
C VAL A 84 -5.57 11.72 12.95
N TRP A 85 -4.87 12.68 13.56
CA TRP A 85 -4.59 13.97 12.92
C TRP A 85 -3.70 13.83 11.70
N GLY A 86 -2.72 12.92 11.74
CA GLY A 86 -1.88 12.58 10.60
C GLY A 86 -2.69 12.02 9.42
N ALA A 87 -3.61 11.11 9.71
CA ALA A 87 -4.52 10.55 8.71
C ALA A 87 -5.42 11.64 8.10
N ALA A 88 -5.99 12.52 8.94
CA ALA A 88 -6.81 13.63 8.48
C ALA A 88 -6.02 14.58 7.57
N GLY A 89 -4.80 14.95 7.97
CA GLY A 89 -3.90 15.78 7.17
C GLY A 89 -3.52 15.12 5.85
N GLY A 90 -3.28 13.80 5.88
CA GLY A 90 -3.02 13.02 4.67
C GLY A 90 -4.19 13.02 3.69
N VAL A 91 -5.40 12.83 4.19
CA VAL A 91 -6.63 12.87 3.36
C VAL A 91 -6.82 14.24 2.72
N VAL A 92 -6.71 15.31 3.50
CA VAL A 92 -6.81 16.68 2.98
C VAL A 92 -5.73 16.96 1.94
N GLY A 93 -4.49 16.57 2.24
CA GLY A 93 -3.37 16.74 1.31
C GLY A 93 -3.55 15.95 0.02
N TRP A 94 -4.12 14.75 0.10
CA TRP A 94 -4.40 13.94 -1.08
C TRP A 94 -5.36 14.63 -2.06
N PHE A 95 -6.40 15.26 -1.54
CA PHE A 95 -7.34 16.03 -2.36
C PHE A 95 -6.71 17.28 -2.99
N ILE A 96 -5.68 17.85 -2.36
CA ILE A 96 -5.00 19.05 -2.85
C ILE A 96 -3.92 18.72 -3.87
N GLY A 97 -3.07 17.74 -3.59
CA GLY A 97 -1.87 17.45 -4.38
C GLY A 97 -1.67 15.97 -4.74
N LEU A 98 -2.70 15.13 -4.61
CA LEU A 98 -2.66 13.68 -4.86
C LEU A 98 -1.54 12.99 -4.04
N PRO A 99 -0.66 12.12 -4.60
CA PRO A 99 0.23 11.33 -3.77
C PRO A 99 1.23 12.16 -2.97
N LEU A 100 1.78 13.22 -3.55
CA LEU A 100 2.69 14.12 -2.85
C LEU A 100 1.97 14.89 -1.76
N GLY A 101 0.74 15.35 -2.02
CA GLY A 101 -0.10 16.01 -1.03
C GLY A 101 -0.47 15.10 0.14
N LEU A 102 -0.68 13.81 -0.10
CA LEU A 102 -0.92 12.82 0.95
C LEU A 102 0.25 12.79 1.94
N VAL A 103 1.47 12.66 1.46
CA VAL A 103 2.68 12.60 2.29
C VAL A 103 2.92 13.92 3.01
N LEU A 104 2.87 15.04 2.28
CA LEU A 104 3.10 16.38 2.83
C LEU A 104 2.06 16.75 3.87
N GLY A 105 0.77 16.44 3.63
CA GLY A 105 -0.31 16.69 4.57
C GLY A 105 -0.17 15.87 5.85
N MET A 106 0.17 14.60 5.73
CA MET A 106 0.42 13.72 6.87
C MET A 106 1.61 14.20 7.69
N VAL A 107 2.73 14.52 7.05
CA VAL A 107 3.95 15.01 7.71
C VAL A 107 3.68 16.32 8.44
N ALA A 108 3.05 17.28 7.78
CA ALA A 108 2.73 18.56 8.37
C ALA A 108 1.81 18.42 9.59
N ALA A 109 0.76 17.60 9.48
CA ALA A 109 -0.19 17.39 10.55
C ALA A 109 0.48 16.71 11.76
N ILE A 110 1.27 15.67 11.56
CA ILE A 110 1.96 14.98 12.65
C ILE A 110 2.97 15.91 13.33
N PHE A 111 3.75 16.65 12.57
CA PHE A 111 4.72 17.59 13.13
C PHE A 111 4.04 18.67 13.99
N ILE A 112 2.98 19.28 13.48
CA ILE A 112 2.24 20.32 14.18
C ILE A 112 1.63 19.78 15.47
N VAL A 113 0.94 18.64 15.42
CA VAL A 113 0.28 18.05 16.59
C VAL A 113 1.31 17.64 17.64
N GLU A 114 2.40 17.00 17.25
CA GLU A 114 3.46 16.59 18.17
C GLU A 114 4.19 17.78 18.76
N TYR A 115 4.42 18.84 17.99
CA TYR A 115 4.99 20.07 18.51
C TYR A 115 4.07 20.74 19.54
N LEU A 116 2.78 20.83 19.26
CA LEU A 116 1.80 21.40 20.20
C LEU A 116 1.68 20.57 21.48
N ARG A 117 1.84 19.25 21.39
CA ARG A 117 1.78 18.34 22.53
C ARG A 117 3.04 18.40 23.38
N SER A 118 4.20 18.31 22.78
CA SER A 118 5.50 18.19 23.46
C SER A 118 6.20 19.53 23.70
N ARG A 119 5.88 20.54 22.91
CA ARG A 119 6.58 21.84 22.87
C ARG A 119 8.08 21.71 22.59
N ASP A 120 8.47 20.61 21.94
CA ASP A 120 9.85 20.28 21.63
C ASP A 120 9.98 19.91 20.14
N THR A 121 10.78 20.67 19.42
CA THR A 121 11.01 20.47 17.98
C THR A 121 11.67 19.11 17.69
N ALA A 122 12.59 18.67 18.56
CA ALA A 122 13.28 17.38 18.40
C ALA A 122 12.29 16.21 18.51
N THR A 123 11.37 16.25 19.47
CA THR A 123 10.32 15.23 19.62
C THR A 123 9.36 15.23 18.43
N ALA A 124 8.93 16.41 17.99
CA ALA A 124 8.05 16.54 16.83
C ALA A 124 8.71 15.98 15.56
N TRP A 125 9.98 16.27 15.36
CA TRP A 125 10.74 15.75 14.23
C TRP A 125 10.93 14.24 14.29
N ALA A 126 11.24 13.68 15.47
CA ALA A 126 11.37 12.24 15.66
C ALA A 126 10.07 11.49 15.35
N SER A 127 8.91 12.00 15.80
CA SER A 127 7.61 11.44 15.48
C SER A 127 7.29 11.51 13.99
N THR A 128 7.64 12.60 13.33
CA THR A 128 7.46 12.78 11.89
C THR A 128 8.31 11.79 11.09
N LEU A 129 9.57 11.61 11.46
CA LEU A 129 10.45 10.62 10.82
C LEU A 129 9.93 9.21 11.01
N GLN A 130 9.40 8.88 12.19
CA GLN A 130 8.79 7.57 12.45
C GLN A 130 7.57 7.34 11.55
N ALA A 131 6.74 8.36 11.33
CA ALA A 131 5.60 8.27 10.42
C ALA A 131 6.03 8.07 8.96
N LEU A 132 7.06 8.77 8.52
CA LEU A 132 7.63 8.58 7.18
C LEU A 132 8.18 7.17 7.01
N LYS A 133 8.86 6.64 8.02
CA LYS A 133 9.36 5.26 8.03
C LYS A 133 8.20 4.25 7.93
N ALA A 134 7.13 4.46 8.68
CA ALA A 134 5.93 3.62 8.65
C ALA A 134 5.29 3.65 7.26
N PHE A 135 5.19 4.81 6.64
CA PHE A 135 4.68 4.96 5.28
C PHE A 135 5.55 4.23 4.26
N GLY A 136 6.88 4.34 4.39
CA GLY A 136 7.82 3.61 3.54
C GLY A 136 7.67 2.09 3.68
N TRP A 137 7.45 1.57 4.89
CA TRP A 137 7.16 0.16 5.11
C TRP A 137 5.86 -0.28 4.42
N THR A 138 4.83 0.55 4.48
CA THR A 138 3.55 0.26 3.81
C THR A 138 3.76 0.11 2.30
N ILE A 139 4.47 1.04 1.67
CA ILE A 139 4.79 0.97 0.24
C ILE A 139 5.61 -0.27 -0.09
N ALA A 140 6.66 -0.55 0.69
CA ALA A 140 7.55 -1.68 0.44
C ALA A 140 6.80 -3.02 0.51
N ILE A 141 5.97 -3.21 1.53
CA ILE A 141 5.19 -4.44 1.73
C ILE A 141 4.18 -4.60 0.59
N GLU A 142 3.45 -3.55 0.25
CA GLU A 142 2.45 -3.58 -0.82
C GLU A 142 3.10 -3.85 -2.18
N LEU A 143 4.25 -3.23 -2.45
CA LEU A 143 5.01 -3.43 -3.68
C LEU A 143 5.54 -4.87 -3.79
N ILE A 144 6.10 -5.42 -2.72
CA ILE A 144 6.59 -6.80 -2.69
C ILE A 144 5.43 -7.78 -2.96
N ALA A 145 4.28 -7.59 -2.30
CA ALA A 145 3.12 -8.44 -2.51
C ALA A 145 2.62 -8.36 -3.97
N ALA A 146 2.53 -7.16 -4.53
CA ALA A 146 2.09 -6.95 -5.90
C ALA A 146 3.06 -7.55 -6.92
N LEU A 147 4.37 -7.36 -6.73
CA LEU A 147 5.40 -7.92 -7.61
C LEU A 147 5.45 -9.44 -7.53
N THR A 148 5.32 -10.02 -6.35
CA THR A 148 5.28 -11.47 -6.17
C THR A 148 4.08 -12.08 -6.89
N SER A 149 2.92 -11.47 -6.74
CA SER A 149 1.69 -11.91 -7.43
C SER A 149 1.79 -11.75 -8.94
N ALA A 150 2.35 -10.65 -9.42
CA ALA A 150 2.59 -10.41 -10.84
C ALA A 150 3.57 -11.44 -11.43
N THR A 151 4.62 -11.79 -10.69
CA THR A 151 5.59 -12.82 -11.08
C THR A 151 4.95 -14.19 -11.16
N ALA A 152 4.13 -14.57 -10.19
CA ALA A 152 3.40 -15.82 -10.19
C ALA A 152 2.48 -15.92 -11.42
N TRP A 153 1.77 -14.85 -11.74
CA TRP A 153 0.97 -14.79 -12.96
C TRP A 153 1.83 -14.90 -14.21
N GLY A 154 2.94 -14.18 -14.30
CA GLY A 154 3.85 -14.22 -15.43
C GLY A 154 4.45 -15.60 -15.69
N ILE A 155 4.70 -16.38 -14.66
CA ILE A 155 5.17 -17.77 -14.78
C ILE A 155 4.06 -18.66 -15.39
N GLY A 156 2.81 -18.41 -15.04
CA GLY A 156 1.66 -19.22 -15.49
C GLY A 156 1.16 -18.87 -16.89
N VAL A 157 1.50 -17.69 -17.37
CA VAL A 157 1.12 -17.22 -18.72
C VAL A 157 2.10 -17.72 -19.75
#